data_66e41abea7f946b0b784020d840857a9
#
_entry.id   66e41abea7f946b0b784020d840857a9
#
_cell.length_a   1.000
_cell.length_b   1.000
_cell.length_c   1.000
_cell.angle_alpha   90.00
_cell.angle_beta   90.00
_cell.angle_gamma   90.00
#
_symmetry.space_group_name_H-M   'P 1'
#
loop_
_entity.id
_entity.type
_entity.pdbx_description
1 polymer ?
#
loop_
_entity_poly.entity_id
_entity_poly.type
_entity_poly.pdbx_seq_one_letter_code
_entity_poly.pdbx_strand_id
1 'polypeptide(L)'
;TLTKYSKNIAIVNKESLICGWGLIEKELKKYNTKFIPIDSEHFSIFSLLKNQNMNEIERIYITASGGPFINLPKNKFNKIKLKDALQHPNWNMGKKITIDSATLMNKVFEVIEARNIFNINYHKISILTHPKSYIHAIIKFKNGLIKILAHEPDMKIPIYNSLYFDDNKNFQTNSLDLNIL
;
A
#
# COMPACT_ATOMS: atom_id res chain seq x y z
N THR A 1 -5.83 6.33 25.15
CA THR A 1 -5.48 5.72 23.88
C THR A 1 -4.14 4.99 23.97
N LEU A 2 -3.90 3.97 23.13
CA LEU A 2 -2.66 3.16 23.13
C LEU A 2 -1.43 4.00 22.74
N THR A 3 -1.57 5.07 21.98
CA THR A 3 -0.50 5.98 21.57
C THR A 3 0.33 6.49 22.76
N LYS A 4 -0.33 6.78 23.88
CA LYS A 4 0.34 7.25 25.12
C LYS A 4 1.38 6.26 25.65
N TYR A 5 1.22 4.97 25.39
CA TYR A 5 2.00 3.90 25.97
C TYR A 5 2.86 3.14 24.94
N SER A 6 2.91 3.62 23.70
CA SER A 6 3.59 2.94 22.60
C SER A 6 4.63 3.84 21.95
N LYS A 7 5.83 3.31 21.66
CA LYS A 7 6.85 4.00 20.86
C LYS A 7 6.45 4.01 19.38
N ASN A 8 5.94 2.89 18.91
CA ASN A 8 5.49 2.69 17.53
C ASN A 8 4.05 2.19 17.52
N ILE A 9 3.28 2.61 16.55
CA ILE A 9 1.93 2.10 16.30
C ILE A 9 1.82 1.70 14.82
N ALA A 10 1.30 0.50 14.59
CA ALA A 10 1.04 -0.02 13.26
C ALA A 10 -0.46 -0.29 13.12
N ILE A 11 -1.09 0.24 12.08
CA ILE A 11 -2.53 0.09 11.86
C ILE A 11 -2.74 -0.52 10.47
N VAL A 12 -3.46 -1.65 10.43
CA VAL A 12 -3.79 -2.39 9.20
C VAL A 12 -5.11 -1.89 8.59
N ASN A 13 -6.04 -1.42 9.44
CA ASN A 13 -7.38 -1.01 9.00
C ASN A 13 -7.33 0.36 8.31
N LYS A 14 -7.30 0.36 6.99
CA LYS A 14 -7.23 1.58 6.17
C LYS A 14 -8.44 2.49 6.33
N GLU A 15 -9.62 1.94 6.58
CA GLU A 15 -10.84 2.73 6.78
C GLU A 15 -10.72 3.62 8.01
N SER A 16 -10.14 3.10 9.10
CA SER A 16 -9.85 3.91 10.30
C SER A 16 -8.87 5.04 10.00
N LEU A 17 -7.85 4.79 9.19
CA LEU A 17 -6.88 5.80 8.78
C LEU A 17 -7.52 6.88 7.91
N ILE A 18 -8.38 6.50 6.98
CA ILE A 18 -9.09 7.44 6.11
C ILE A 18 -10.05 8.32 6.92
N CYS A 19 -10.88 7.70 7.77
CA CYS A 19 -11.91 8.41 8.52
C CYS A 19 -11.36 9.21 9.70
N GLY A 20 -10.29 8.73 10.33
CA GLY A 20 -9.78 9.23 11.61
C GLY A 20 -8.40 9.87 11.59
N TRP A 21 -7.77 10.07 10.41
CA TRP A 21 -6.37 10.48 10.33
C TRP A 21 -6.05 11.73 11.14
N GLY A 22 -6.85 12.76 11.05
CA GLY A 22 -6.59 14.00 11.80
C GLY A 22 -6.57 13.81 13.31
N LEU A 23 -7.38 12.90 13.85
CA LEU A 23 -7.37 12.53 15.27
C LEU A 23 -6.14 11.68 15.61
N ILE A 24 -5.82 10.72 14.75
CA ILE A 24 -4.66 9.84 14.90
C ILE A 24 -3.38 10.67 14.88
N GLU A 25 -3.19 11.53 13.88
CA GLU A 25 -2.01 12.38 13.72
C GLU A 25 -1.80 13.30 14.95
N LYS A 26 -2.89 13.88 15.46
CA LYS A 26 -2.86 14.71 16.69
C LYS A 26 -2.34 13.91 17.89
N GLU A 27 -2.82 12.69 18.07
CA GLU A 27 -2.40 11.84 19.19
C GLU A 27 -0.95 11.34 19.00
N LEU A 28 -0.56 10.98 17.79
CA LEU A 28 0.83 10.60 17.47
C LEU A 28 1.81 11.71 17.81
N LYS A 29 1.51 12.95 17.39
CA LYS A 29 2.32 14.14 17.68
C LYS A 29 2.38 14.44 19.18
N LYS A 30 1.24 14.34 19.88
CA LYS A 30 1.14 14.62 21.32
C LYS A 30 2.02 13.69 22.16
N TYR A 31 2.14 12.42 21.79
CA TYR A 31 2.88 11.42 22.54
C TYR A 31 4.20 11.01 21.90
N ASN A 32 4.61 11.67 20.81
CA ASN A 32 5.81 11.36 20.04
C ASN A 32 5.87 9.88 19.61
N THR A 33 4.71 9.33 19.26
CA THR A 33 4.57 7.93 18.82
C THR A 33 4.76 7.87 17.31
N LYS A 34 5.62 6.97 16.83
CA LYS A 34 5.82 6.76 15.39
C LYS A 34 4.68 5.92 14.81
N PHE A 35 4.21 6.31 13.65
CA PHE A 35 3.27 5.52 12.85
C PHE A 35 4.01 4.70 11.79
N ILE A 36 3.68 3.43 11.68
CA ILE A 36 4.21 2.52 10.65
C ILE A 36 3.03 1.99 9.84
N PRO A 37 2.92 2.28 8.54
CA PRO A 37 1.88 1.74 7.70
C PRO A 37 2.12 0.25 7.45
N ILE A 38 1.04 -0.55 7.37
CA ILE A 38 1.09 -2.00 7.16
C ILE A 38 0.57 -2.39 5.78
N ASP A 39 -0.35 -1.60 5.22
CA ASP A 39 -0.79 -1.83 3.85
C ASP A 39 0.43 -1.96 2.92
N SER A 40 0.45 -2.96 2.03
CA SER A 40 1.66 -3.34 1.27
C SER A 40 2.22 -2.19 0.44
N GLU A 41 1.35 -1.40 -0.16
CA GLU A 41 1.72 -0.25 -0.96
C GLU A 41 2.27 0.89 -0.09
N HIS A 42 1.63 1.17 1.04
CA HIS A 42 2.06 2.25 1.94
C HIS A 42 3.31 1.89 2.73
N PHE A 43 3.45 0.62 3.15
CA PHE A 43 4.68 0.11 3.72
C PHE A 43 5.84 0.26 2.72
N SER A 44 5.59 -0.03 1.45
CA SER A 44 6.57 0.11 0.39
C SER A 44 6.97 1.57 0.16
N ILE A 45 6.00 2.50 0.10
CA ILE A 45 6.28 3.94 0.02
C ILE A 45 7.10 4.38 1.25
N PHE A 46 6.68 4.01 2.45
CA PHE A 46 7.36 4.35 3.70
C PHE A 46 8.83 3.88 3.71
N SER A 47 9.07 2.64 3.26
CA SER A 47 10.41 2.07 3.17
C SER A 47 11.29 2.80 2.15
N LEU A 48 10.74 3.14 0.97
CA LEU A 48 11.44 3.87 -0.09
C LEU A 48 11.75 5.31 0.30
N LEU A 49 10.92 5.92 1.17
CA LEU A 49 11.08 7.29 1.65
C LEU A 49 12.05 7.43 2.83
N LYS A 50 12.50 6.32 3.42
CA LYS A 50 13.46 6.36 4.53
C LYS A 50 14.70 7.15 4.11
N ASN A 51 15.02 8.19 4.89
CA ASN A 51 16.15 9.11 4.64
C ASN A 51 16.09 9.88 3.30
N GLN A 52 14.89 10.08 2.74
CA GLN A 52 14.71 10.88 1.54
C GLN A 52 14.09 12.23 1.86
N ASN A 53 14.47 13.26 1.09
CA ASN A 53 13.84 14.56 1.15
C ASN A 53 12.53 14.55 0.34
N MET A 54 11.41 14.80 1.01
CA MET A 54 10.08 14.85 0.39
C MET A 54 9.97 15.90 -0.72
N ASN A 55 10.77 16.96 -0.68
CA ASN A 55 10.78 18.01 -1.71
C ASN A 55 11.36 17.52 -3.03
N GLU A 56 12.20 16.49 -3.01
CA GLU A 56 12.82 15.90 -4.21
C GLU A 56 11.89 14.92 -4.94
N ILE A 57 10.73 14.60 -4.36
CA ILE A 57 9.79 13.67 -4.98
C ILE A 57 9.02 14.41 -6.09
N GLU A 58 9.15 13.88 -7.30
CA GLU A 58 8.35 14.29 -8.45
C GLU A 58 7.00 13.57 -8.44
N ARG A 59 7.01 12.22 -8.30
CA ARG A 59 5.79 11.41 -8.36
C ARG A 59 5.92 10.11 -7.60
N ILE A 60 4.82 9.68 -7.00
CA ILE A 60 4.66 8.36 -6.40
C ILE A 60 3.64 7.57 -7.23
N TYR A 61 3.97 6.34 -7.54
CA TYR A 61 3.08 5.41 -8.20
C TYR A 61 2.70 4.30 -7.22
N ILE A 62 1.41 4.16 -6.99
CA ILE A 62 0.80 3.04 -6.27
C ILE A 62 0.40 2.01 -7.30
N THR A 63 0.78 0.76 -7.12
CA THR A 63 0.43 -0.28 -8.08
C THR A 63 -0.92 -0.92 -7.76
N ALA A 64 -1.56 -1.45 -8.75
CA ALA A 64 -2.81 -2.20 -8.65
C ALA A 64 -2.71 -3.47 -9.50
N SER A 65 -3.24 -4.60 -9.01
CA SER A 65 -3.35 -5.83 -9.82
C SER A 65 -4.27 -5.66 -11.03
N GLY A 66 -5.19 -4.69 -10.96
CA GLY A 66 -6.27 -4.51 -11.92
C GLY A 66 -7.52 -5.34 -11.59
N GLY A 67 -7.44 -6.22 -10.58
CA GLY A 67 -8.55 -7.06 -10.14
C GLY A 67 -8.95 -8.16 -11.14
N PRO A 68 -10.02 -8.91 -10.82
CA PRO A 68 -10.44 -10.06 -11.65
C PRO A 68 -11.01 -9.66 -13.02
N PHE A 69 -11.33 -8.37 -13.21
CA PHE A 69 -12.01 -7.90 -14.43
C PHE A 69 -11.12 -7.13 -15.40
N ILE A 70 -9.81 -7.09 -15.15
CA ILE A 70 -8.85 -6.33 -15.96
C ILE A 70 -8.93 -6.63 -17.47
N ASN A 71 -9.17 -7.88 -17.83
CA ASN A 71 -9.28 -8.34 -19.21
C ASN A 71 -10.74 -8.56 -19.68
N LEU A 72 -11.72 -8.20 -18.83
CA LEU A 72 -13.12 -8.40 -19.17
C LEU A 72 -13.62 -7.31 -20.14
N PRO A 73 -14.15 -7.65 -21.32
CA PRO A 73 -14.73 -6.68 -22.21
C PRO A 73 -15.91 -5.92 -21.57
N LYS A 74 -16.01 -4.61 -21.79
CA LYS A 74 -17.03 -3.75 -21.16
C LYS A 74 -18.46 -4.23 -21.38
N ASN A 75 -18.77 -4.81 -22.56
CA ASN A 75 -20.09 -5.33 -22.88
C ASN A 75 -20.49 -6.57 -22.06
N LYS A 76 -19.57 -7.16 -21.31
CA LYS A 76 -19.83 -8.28 -20.40
C LYS A 76 -20.00 -7.86 -18.93
N PHE A 77 -19.82 -6.58 -18.61
CA PHE A 77 -19.89 -6.10 -17.21
C PHE A 77 -21.26 -6.32 -16.57
N ASN A 78 -22.35 -6.23 -17.35
CA ASN A 78 -23.71 -6.51 -16.89
C ASN A 78 -23.98 -7.97 -16.51
N LYS A 79 -23.05 -8.88 -16.82
CA LYS A 79 -23.14 -10.31 -16.50
C LYS A 79 -22.31 -10.71 -15.28
N ILE A 80 -21.57 -9.76 -14.68
CA ILE A 80 -20.74 -10.02 -13.51
C ILE A 80 -21.63 -10.44 -12.34
N LYS A 81 -21.24 -11.51 -11.67
CA LYS A 81 -21.88 -12.02 -10.46
C LYS A 81 -20.95 -11.77 -9.26
N LEU A 82 -21.52 -11.72 -8.07
CA LEU A 82 -20.75 -11.54 -6.84
C LEU A 82 -19.60 -12.56 -6.70
N LYS A 83 -19.83 -13.81 -7.06
CA LYS A 83 -18.80 -14.87 -7.03
C LYS A 83 -17.58 -14.53 -7.88
N ASP A 84 -17.77 -13.84 -9.01
CA ASP A 84 -16.69 -13.50 -9.92
C ASP A 84 -15.82 -12.35 -9.32
N ALA A 85 -16.46 -11.42 -8.64
CA ALA A 85 -15.78 -10.33 -7.94
C ALA A 85 -15.03 -10.79 -6.67
N LEU A 86 -15.40 -11.95 -6.11
CA LEU A 86 -14.72 -12.54 -4.95
C LEU A 86 -13.46 -13.37 -5.33
N GLN A 87 -13.11 -13.47 -6.59
CA GLN A 87 -11.93 -14.20 -7.07
C GLN A 87 -10.78 -13.23 -7.39
N HIS A 88 -9.94 -12.93 -6.38
CA HIS A 88 -8.75 -12.12 -6.65
C HIS A 88 -7.63 -12.99 -7.26
N PRO A 89 -6.92 -12.52 -8.33
CA PRO A 89 -5.94 -13.35 -9.02
C PRO A 89 -4.69 -13.67 -8.20
N ASN A 90 -4.24 -12.76 -7.31
CA ASN A 90 -2.94 -12.87 -6.65
C ASN A 90 -3.03 -12.93 -5.11
N TRP A 91 -4.09 -12.36 -4.52
CA TRP A 91 -4.22 -12.21 -3.08
C TRP A 91 -5.33 -13.06 -2.51
N ASN A 92 -5.06 -13.72 -1.39
CA ASN A 92 -6.10 -14.36 -0.58
C ASN A 92 -6.51 -13.39 0.53
N MET A 93 -7.66 -12.76 0.38
CA MET A 93 -8.11 -11.65 1.24
C MET A 93 -9.55 -11.86 1.73
N GLY A 94 -9.94 -11.07 2.72
CA GLY A 94 -11.34 -11.03 3.17
C GLY A 94 -12.30 -10.53 2.07
N LYS A 95 -13.58 -10.91 2.18
CA LYS A 95 -14.60 -10.61 1.15
C LYS A 95 -14.73 -9.13 0.81
N LYS A 96 -14.71 -8.25 1.83
CA LYS A 96 -14.86 -6.78 1.64
C LYS A 96 -13.74 -6.23 0.77
N ILE A 97 -12.48 -6.44 1.14
CA ILE A 97 -11.34 -5.91 0.41
C ILE A 97 -11.20 -6.54 -0.99
N THR A 98 -11.64 -7.79 -1.17
CA THR A 98 -11.66 -8.44 -2.49
C THR A 98 -12.64 -7.75 -3.44
N ILE A 99 -13.83 -7.37 -2.97
CA ILE A 99 -14.79 -6.57 -3.74
C ILE A 99 -14.24 -5.16 -4.02
N ASP A 100 -13.62 -4.51 -3.02
CA ASP A 100 -12.99 -3.20 -3.21
C ASP A 100 -11.88 -3.26 -4.28
N SER A 101 -11.11 -4.35 -4.31
CA SER A 101 -10.10 -4.57 -5.35
C SER A 101 -10.74 -4.75 -6.73
N ALA A 102 -11.80 -5.55 -6.83
CA ALA A 102 -12.51 -5.81 -8.08
C ALA A 102 -13.11 -4.54 -8.71
N THR A 103 -13.49 -3.58 -7.87
CA THR A 103 -14.08 -2.29 -8.27
C THR A 103 -13.07 -1.15 -8.34
N LEU A 104 -11.79 -1.40 -8.04
CA LEU A 104 -10.74 -0.40 -7.83
C LEU A 104 -11.00 0.59 -6.66
N MET A 105 -12.05 0.36 -5.87
CA MET A 105 -12.32 1.19 -4.68
C MET A 105 -11.20 1.08 -3.65
N ASN A 106 -10.58 -0.10 -3.52
CA ASN A 106 -9.40 -0.26 -2.67
C ASN A 106 -8.30 0.74 -3.04
N LYS A 107 -8.08 0.96 -4.33
CA LYS A 107 -7.05 1.88 -4.82
C LYS A 107 -7.43 3.35 -4.56
N VAL A 108 -8.71 3.69 -4.57
CA VAL A 108 -9.18 5.01 -4.13
C VAL A 108 -8.86 5.24 -2.66
N PHE A 109 -9.14 4.26 -1.81
CA PHE A 109 -8.80 4.32 -0.39
C PHE A 109 -7.30 4.48 -0.18
N GLU A 110 -6.48 3.74 -0.90
CA GLU A 110 -5.03 3.82 -0.80
C GLU A 110 -4.47 5.17 -1.26
N VAL A 111 -5.04 5.81 -2.26
CA VAL A 111 -4.66 7.17 -2.66
C VAL A 111 -4.95 8.18 -1.54
N ILE A 112 -6.12 8.06 -0.90
CA ILE A 112 -6.48 8.92 0.24
C ILE A 112 -5.55 8.66 1.43
N GLU A 113 -5.27 7.41 1.72
CA GLU A 113 -4.37 6.98 2.78
C GLU A 113 -2.94 7.50 2.55
N ALA A 114 -2.39 7.34 1.34
CA ALA A 114 -1.07 7.87 0.98
C ALA A 114 -0.99 9.39 1.15
N ARG A 115 -2.02 10.11 0.71
CA ARG A 115 -2.11 11.57 0.91
C ARG A 115 -2.08 11.92 2.39
N ASN A 116 -2.80 11.20 3.22
CA ASN A 116 -2.89 11.45 4.66
C ASN A 116 -1.56 11.12 5.37
N ILE A 117 -1.04 9.90 5.21
CA ILE A 117 0.15 9.42 5.89
C ILE A 117 1.40 10.23 5.51
N PHE A 118 1.60 10.48 4.21
CA PHE A 118 2.82 11.09 3.70
C PHE A 118 2.69 12.59 3.43
N ASN A 119 1.53 13.18 3.67
CA ASN A 119 1.22 14.59 3.38
C ASN A 119 1.59 15.02 1.95
N ILE A 120 1.25 14.19 0.97
CA ILE A 120 1.57 14.38 -0.44
C ILE A 120 0.33 14.86 -1.18
N ASN A 121 0.48 15.81 -2.08
CA ASN A 121 -0.61 16.28 -2.93
C ASN A 121 -1.07 15.20 -3.90
N TYR A 122 -2.38 15.10 -4.14
CA TYR A 122 -2.97 14.12 -5.06
C TYR A 122 -2.37 14.14 -6.46
N HIS A 123 -2.01 15.31 -7.00
CA HIS A 123 -1.41 15.43 -8.32
C HIS A 123 -0.03 14.75 -8.44
N LYS A 124 0.62 14.45 -7.32
CA LYS A 124 1.87 13.68 -7.28
C LYS A 124 1.65 12.18 -7.10
N ILE A 125 0.43 11.72 -6.93
CA ILE A 125 0.10 10.30 -6.79
C ILE A 125 -0.51 9.81 -8.10
N SER A 126 0.00 8.70 -8.60
CA SER A 126 -0.52 8.03 -9.80
C SER A 126 -0.73 6.55 -9.52
N ILE A 127 -1.62 5.93 -10.28
CA ILE A 127 -1.88 4.49 -10.20
C ILE A 127 -1.30 3.85 -11.44
N LEU A 128 -0.56 2.75 -11.25
CA LEU A 128 -0.08 1.90 -12.33
C LEU A 128 -0.64 0.49 -12.16
N THR A 129 -1.08 -0.09 -13.26
CA THR A 129 -1.53 -1.49 -13.25
C THR A 129 -0.32 -2.42 -13.41
N HIS A 130 -0.13 -3.31 -12.45
CA HIS A 130 0.87 -4.36 -12.45
C HIS A 130 0.19 -5.71 -12.09
N PRO A 131 -0.25 -6.49 -13.09
CA PRO A 131 -1.11 -7.67 -12.87
C PRO A 131 -0.48 -8.73 -11.98
N LYS A 132 0.84 -8.87 -11.97
CA LYS A 132 1.55 -9.85 -11.14
C LYS A 132 1.67 -9.43 -9.66
N SER A 133 1.42 -8.18 -9.33
CA SER A 133 1.43 -7.61 -7.96
C SER A 133 2.75 -7.77 -7.19
N TYR A 134 3.89 -7.91 -7.85
CA TYR A 134 5.19 -7.96 -7.17
C TYR A 134 5.75 -6.57 -6.84
N ILE A 135 5.52 -5.59 -7.73
CA ILE A 135 5.87 -4.20 -7.46
C ILE A 135 4.71 -3.56 -6.70
N HIS A 136 5.00 -2.97 -5.53
CA HIS A 136 3.98 -2.36 -4.68
C HIS A 136 4.01 -0.83 -4.73
N ALA A 137 5.20 -0.25 -4.87
CA ALA A 137 5.35 1.19 -5.02
C ALA A 137 6.57 1.55 -5.88
N ILE A 138 6.44 2.68 -6.58
CA ILE A 138 7.53 3.29 -7.35
C ILE A 138 7.60 4.76 -6.97
N ILE A 139 8.80 5.28 -6.72
CA ILE A 139 9.02 6.71 -6.46
C ILE A 139 9.94 7.26 -7.53
N LYS A 140 9.47 8.28 -8.24
CA LYS A 140 10.24 9.08 -9.18
C LYS A 140 10.70 10.37 -8.52
N PHE A 141 11.98 10.66 -8.59
CA PHE A 141 12.61 11.86 -8.07
C PHE A 141 12.84 12.88 -9.17
N LYS A 142 12.92 14.17 -8.79
CA LYS A 142 13.15 15.30 -9.72
C LYS A 142 14.49 15.21 -10.46
N ASN A 143 15.47 14.54 -9.87
CA ASN A 143 16.78 14.29 -10.50
C ASN A 143 16.78 13.12 -11.50
N GLY A 144 15.62 12.55 -11.81
CA GLY A 144 15.45 11.45 -12.75
C GLY A 144 15.60 10.05 -12.15
N LEU A 145 16.06 9.91 -10.90
CA LEU A 145 16.16 8.61 -10.26
C LEU A 145 14.77 8.01 -10.01
N ILE A 146 14.69 6.68 -10.12
CA ILE A 146 13.49 5.90 -9.81
C ILE A 146 13.87 4.84 -8.79
N LYS A 147 13.09 4.76 -7.71
CA LYS A 147 13.19 3.68 -6.72
C LYS A 147 11.95 2.82 -6.79
N ILE A 148 12.14 1.51 -6.76
CA ILE A 148 11.08 0.50 -6.84
C ILE A 148 11.20 -0.39 -5.62
N LEU A 149 10.07 -0.72 -4.99
CA LEU A 149 10.01 -1.76 -3.99
C LEU A 149 9.13 -2.89 -4.49
N ALA A 150 9.71 -4.08 -4.53
CA ALA A 150 9.05 -5.31 -4.94
C ALA A 150 9.20 -6.38 -3.86
N HIS A 151 8.13 -7.13 -3.64
CA HIS A 151 8.13 -8.35 -2.83
C HIS A 151 6.97 -9.25 -3.28
N GLU A 152 6.94 -10.49 -2.81
CA GLU A 152 5.81 -11.38 -3.05
C GLU A 152 4.51 -10.78 -2.49
N PRO A 153 3.35 -11.08 -3.12
CA PRO A 153 2.04 -10.64 -2.64
C PRO A 153 1.63 -11.44 -1.38
N ASP A 154 2.41 -11.30 -0.31
CA ASP A 154 2.17 -11.89 1.01
C ASP A 154 2.29 -10.80 2.09
N MET A 155 1.20 -10.60 2.84
CA MET A 155 1.14 -9.65 3.94
C MET A 155 2.10 -9.94 5.10
N LYS A 156 2.62 -11.16 5.19
CA LYS A 156 3.66 -11.49 6.19
C LYS A 156 4.89 -10.61 6.01
N ILE A 157 5.24 -10.24 4.77
CA ILE A 157 6.43 -9.42 4.47
C ILE A 157 6.31 -8.01 5.07
N PRO A 158 5.29 -7.18 4.75
CA PRO A 158 5.17 -5.87 5.35
C PRO A 158 4.90 -5.93 6.87
N ILE A 159 4.14 -6.92 7.36
CA ILE A 159 3.90 -7.11 8.80
C ILE A 159 5.21 -7.40 9.52
N TYR A 160 5.99 -8.39 9.05
CA TYR A 160 7.27 -8.73 9.65
C TYR A 160 8.23 -7.54 9.69
N ASN A 161 8.40 -6.88 8.54
CA ASN A 161 9.29 -5.74 8.45
C ASN A 161 8.81 -4.53 9.26
N SER A 162 7.51 -4.38 9.51
CA SER A 162 7.00 -3.33 10.41
C SER A 162 7.27 -3.62 11.88
N LEU A 163 7.23 -4.89 12.29
CA LEU A 163 7.52 -5.32 13.66
C LEU A 163 9.02 -5.22 13.99
N TYR A 164 9.87 -5.52 13.02
CA TYR A 164 11.33 -5.54 13.17
C TYR A 164 12.01 -4.42 12.37
N PHE A 165 11.33 -3.28 12.23
CA PHE A 165 11.75 -2.18 11.37
C PHE A 165 13.15 -1.62 11.70
N ASP A 166 13.54 -1.64 12.98
CA ASP A 166 14.84 -1.20 13.46
C ASP A 166 15.80 -2.37 13.72
N ASP A 167 15.37 -3.62 13.51
CA ASP A 167 16.14 -4.84 13.77
C ASP A 167 16.50 -5.54 12.45
N ASN A 168 17.76 -5.94 12.30
CA ASN A 168 18.22 -6.74 11.16
C ASN A 168 17.94 -8.24 11.39
N LYS A 169 16.67 -8.64 11.44
CA LYS A 169 16.29 -10.04 11.54
C LYS A 169 16.02 -10.63 10.17
N ASN A 170 16.46 -11.85 9.96
CA ASN A 170 16.20 -12.58 8.72
C ASN A 170 14.75 -13.09 8.69
N PHE A 171 14.08 -12.87 7.58
CA PHE A 171 12.78 -13.46 7.27
C PHE A 171 12.91 -14.32 6.01
N GLN A 172 12.55 -15.60 6.13
CA GLN A 172 12.57 -16.49 4.98
C GLN A 172 11.32 -16.26 4.14
N THR A 173 11.53 -15.88 2.89
CA THR A 173 10.51 -15.81 1.84
C THR A 173 10.86 -16.79 0.73
N ASN A 174 9.92 -17.09 -0.15
CA ASN A 174 10.24 -17.75 -1.38
C ASN A 174 11.12 -16.83 -2.26
N SER A 175 11.86 -17.39 -3.19
CA SER A 175 12.66 -16.59 -4.12
C SER A 175 11.75 -15.91 -5.13
N LEU A 176 11.82 -14.59 -5.22
CA LEU A 176 11.18 -13.83 -6.29
C LEU A 176 11.97 -14.04 -7.59
N ASP A 177 11.30 -14.49 -8.64
CA ASP A 177 11.90 -14.51 -9.97
C ASP A 177 11.98 -13.08 -10.52
N LEU A 178 13.18 -12.51 -10.53
CA LEU A 178 13.42 -11.15 -10.99
C LEU A 178 13.17 -10.95 -12.50
N ASN A 179 13.10 -12.05 -13.29
CA ASN A 179 12.79 -11.93 -14.72
C ASN A 179 11.33 -11.55 -14.98
N ILE A 180 10.48 -11.52 -13.94
CA ILE A 180 9.06 -11.15 -14.05
C ILE A 180 8.75 -9.74 -13.60
N LEU A 181 9.76 -8.98 -13.15
CA LEU A 181 9.66 -7.55 -12.87
C LEU A 181 9.87 -6.75 -14.15
#